data_40754ed10ecb8962ca124fe979a5614e
#
_entry.id   40754ed10ecb8962ca124fe979a5614e
#
_cell.length_a   1.000
_cell.length_b   1.000
_cell.length_c   1.000
_cell.angle_alpha   90.00
_cell.angle_beta   90.00
_cell.angle_gamma   90.00
#
_symmetry.space_group_name_H-M   'P 1'
#
loop_
_entity.id
_entity.type
_entity.pdbx_description
1 polymer ?
#
loop_
_entity_poly.entity_id
_entity_poly.type
_entity_poly.pdbx_seq_one_letter_code
_entity_poly.pdbx_strand_id
1 'polypeptide(L)'
;VELVEYDFEISVEFTNGNNSYWMPTPENEVRELECFGIIDIGDDQCDFEKLVSLVHEIGHVIFQIKNKLTENRWHNLFEESLAWYLGYDYALANGVEINLKEYADRVQKALQLYSERGKIV
;
A
#
# COMPACT_ATOMS: atom_id res chain seq x y z
N VAL A 1 -0.09 5.24 -11.59
CA VAL A 1 1.12 5.68 -10.87
C VAL A 1 1.18 7.20 -10.77
N GLU A 2 1.10 7.90 -11.89
CA GLU A 2 1.16 9.38 -11.89
C GLU A 2 0.06 10.02 -11.06
N LEU A 3 -1.16 9.49 -11.13
CA LEU A 3 -2.28 10.00 -10.34
C LEU A 3 -2.04 9.83 -8.84
N VAL A 4 -1.49 8.68 -8.45
CA VAL A 4 -1.17 8.38 -7.06
C VAL A 4 -0.09 9.33 -6.54
N GLU A 5 0.94 9.53 -7.34
CA GLU A 5 2.03 10.45 -6.98
C GLU A 5 1.52 11.87 -6.82
N TYR A 6 0.61 12.29 -7.70
CA TYR A 6 0.00 13.63 -7.63
C TYR A 6 -0.93 13.77 -6.44
N ASP A 7 -1.85 12.82 -6.24
CA ASP A 7 -2.87 12.91 -5.18
C ASP A 7 -2.29 12.90 -3.77
N PHE A 8 -1.22 12.14 -3.57
CA PHE A 8 -0.66 11.93 -2.24
C PHE A 8 0.70 12.58 -2.04
N GLU A 9 1.25 13.22 -3.07
CA GLU A 9 2.59 13.84 -3.04
C GLU A 9 3.64 12.83 -2.56
N ILE A 10 3.61 11.63 -3.12
CA ILE A 10 4.52 10.53 -2.82
C ILE A 10 5.24 10.08 -4.07
N SER A 11 6.31 9.31 -3.90
CA SER A 11 7.01 8.67 -5.00
C SER A 11 6.61 7.20 -5.09
N VAL A 12 6.42 6.69 -6.30
CA VAL A 12 6.18 5.27 -6.55
C VAL A 12 7.35 4.73 -7.35
N GLU A 13 8.02 3.73 -6.82
CA GLU A 13 9.22 3.13 -7.43
C GLU A 13 9.00 1.64 -7.65
N PHE A 14 9.68 1.10 -8.67
CA PHE A 14 9.68 -0.33 -8.98
C PHE A 14 11.12 -0.81 -8.85
N THR A 15 11.36 -1.74 -7.92
CA THR A 15 12.69 -2.28 -7.66
C THR A 15 12.69 -3.79 -7.80
N ASN A 16 13.88 -4.38 -7.89
CA ASN A 16 14.02 -5.83 -8.03
C ASN A 16 13.43 -6.55 -6.82
N GLY A 17 12.70 -7.65 -7.09
CA GLY A 17 12.13 -8.48 -6.03
C GLY A 17 10.63 -8.66 -6.17
N ASN A 18 10.04 -9.33 -5.20
CA ASN A 18 8.62 -9.62 -5.15
C ASN A 18 7.92 -9.06 -3.90
N ASN A 19 8.60 -8.23 -3.15
CA ASN A 19 8.05 -7.57 -1.97
C ASN A 19 7.69 -6.12 -2.28
N SER A 20 6.64 -5.64 -1.65
CA SER A 20 6.20 -4.26 -1.79
C SER A 20 5.97 -3.66 -0.42
N TYR A 21 6.23 -2.36 -0.28
CA TYR A 21 6.05 -1.68 1.00
C TYR A 21 5.80 -0.19 0.82
N TRP A 22 5.24 0.42 1.85
CA TRP A 22 5.09 1.85 2.00
C TRP A 22 6.04 2.34 3.09
N MET A 23 6.80 3.39 2.80
CA MET A 23 7.73 4.00 3.75
C MET A 23 7.45 5.50 3.82
N PRO A 24 6.93 6.02 4.94
CA PRO A 24 6.73 7.46 5.08
C PRO A 24 8.08 8.18 5.21
N THR A 25 8.15 9.37 4.62
CA THR A 25 9.31 10.25 4.78
C THR A 25 9.32 10.81 6.21
N PRO A 26 10.46 10.81 6.90
CA PRO A 26 10.56 11.44 8.21
C PRO A 26 10.08 12.91 8.15
N GLU A 27 9.34 13.33 9.15
CA GLU A 27 8.71 14.67 9.17
C GLU A 27 9.70 15.79 8.94
N ASN A 28 10.92 15.67 9.48
CA ASN A 28 11.96 16.66 9.34
C ASN A 28 12.55 16.77 7.92
N GLU A 29 12.28 15.78 7.05
CA GLU A 29 12.80 15.76 5.69
C GLU A 29 11.73 16.09 4.63
N VAL A 30 10.46 16.15 5.01
CA VAL A 30 9.35 16.37 4.08
C VAL A 30 9.51 17.67 3.28
N ARG A 31 9.92 18.74 3.93
CA ARG A 31 10.08 20.04 3.27
C ARG A 31 11.19 20.07 2.23
N GLU A 32 12.28 19.34 2.48
CA GLU A 32 13.42 19.30 1.55
C GLU A 32 13.12 18.43 0.33
N LEU A 33 12.43 17.30 0.53
CA LEU A 33 12.17 16.33 -0.51
C LEU A 33 10.86 16.60 -1.26
N GLU A 34 10.00 17.46 -0.75
CA GLU A 34 8.65 17.70 -1.27
C GLU A 34 7.89 16.40 -1.50
N CYS A 35 8.10 15.41 -0.62
CA CYS A 35 7.59 14.06 -0.76
C CYS A 35 7.22 13.50 0.62
N PHE A 36 5.98 13.02 0.77
CA PHE A 36 5.50 12.47 2.03
C PHE A 36 5.87 11.02 2.25
N GLY A 37 6.39 10.36 1.24
CA GLY A 37 6.84 8.98 1.37
C GLY A 37 7.05 8.29 0.03
N ILE A 38 7.42 7.03 0.09
CA ILE A 38 7.73 6.20 -1.08
C ILE A 38 6.94 4.91 -0.99
N ILE A 39 6.26 4.54 -2.09
CA ILE A 39 5.75 3.20 -2.29
C ILE A 39 6.75 2.48 -3.18
N ASP A 40 7.27 1.36 -2.72
CA ASP A 40 8.18 0.52 -3.49
C ASP A 40 7.45 -0.76 -3.88
N ILE A 41 7.42 -1.04 -5.17
CA ILE A 41 6.74 -2.22 -5.72
C ILE A 41 7.79 -3.18 -6.28
N GLY A 42 7.74 -4.43 -5.85
CA GLY A 42 8.61 -5.47 -6.37
C GLY A 42 8.35 -5.72 -7.85
N ASP A 43 9.39 -5.61 -8.68
CA ASP A 43 9.28 -5.66 -10.14
C ASP A 43 9.23 -7.10 -10.70
N ASP A 44 9.57 -8.10 -9.88
CA ASP A 44 9.55 -9.51 -10.26
C ASP A 44 8.16 -10.14 -10.09
N GLN A 45 7.11 -9.38 -10.39
CA GLN A 45 5.72 -9.81 -10.29
C GLN A 45 5.03 -9.59 -11.63
N CYS A 46 3.97 -10.37 -11.91
CA CYS A 46 3.14 -10.10 -13.09
C CYS A 46 2.37 -8.79 -12.91
N ASP A 47 1.82 -8.27 -14.00
CA ASP A 47 1.14 -6.96 -13.99
C ASP A 47 -0.03 -6.91 -13.00
N PHE A 48 -0.82 -7.98 -12.90
CA PHE A 48 -1.91 -8.04 -11.94
C PHE A 48 -1.41 -7.95 -10.50
N GLU A 49 -0.32 -8.67 -10.18
CA GLU A 49 0.28 -8.63 -8.86
C GLU A 49 0.83 -7.24 -8.52
N LYS A 50 1.45 -6.57 -9.49
CA LYS A 50 1.94 -5.21 -9.31
C LYS A 50 0.78 -4.26 -9.01
N LEU A 51 -0.34 -4.40 -9.73
CA LEU A 51 -1.53 -3.59 -9.50
C LEU A 51 -2.10 -3.83 -8.09
N VAL A 52 -2.25 -5.08 -7.70
CA VAL A 52 -2.76 -5.44 -6.36
C VAL A 52 -1.84 -4.90 -5.27
N SER A 53 -0.52 -5.05 -5.45
CA SER A 53 0.46 -4.54 -4.50
C SER A 53 0.39 -3.02 -4.36
N LEU A 54 0.27 -2.31 -5.49
CA LEU A 54 0.14 -0.86 -5.48
C LEU A 54 -1.14 -0.43 -4.75
N VAL A 55 -2.26 -1.07 -5.05
CA VAL A 55 -3.56 -0.77 -4.41
C VAL A 55 -3.46 -0.98 -2.90
N HIS A 56 -2.84 -2.07 -2.46
CA HIS A 56 -2.66 -2.34 -1.04
C HIS A 56 -1.82 -1.26 -0.35
N GLU A 57 -0.71 -0.87 -0.97
CA GLU A 57 0.17 0.16 -0.39
C GLU A 57 -0.51 1.54 -0.38
N ILE A 58 -1.31 1.86 -1.39
CA ILE A 58 -2.15 3.07 -1.39
C ILE A 58 -3.09 3.06 -0.18
N GLY A 59 -3.65 1.91 0.15
CA GLY A 59 -4.50 1.76 1.33
C GLY A 59 -3.79 2.15 2.62
N HIS A 60 -2.53 1.73 2.77
CA HIS A 60 -1.71 2.13 3.92
C HIS A 60 -1.45 3.63 3.96
N VAL A 61 -1.21 4.23 2.80
CA VAL A 61 -1.03 5.70 2.69
C VAL A 61 -2.28 6.42 3.17
N ILE A 62 -3.45 6.00 2.67
CA ILE A 62 -4.74 6.62 3.05
C ILE A 62 -4.98 6.47 4.55
N PHE A 63 -4.77 5.28 5.10
CA PHE A 63 -4.93 5.03 6.53
C PHE A 63 -4.02 5.95 7.35
N GLN A 64 -2.78 6.07 6.95
CA GLN A 64 -1.80 6.90 7.65
C GLN A 64 -2.19 8.37 7.62
N ILE A 65 -2.62 8.88 6.47
CA ILE A 65 -3.06 10.27 6.32
C ILE A 65 -4.27 10.55 7.19
N LYS A 66 -5.29 9.69 7.14
CA LYS A 66 -6.51 9.86 7.93
C LYS A 66 -6.26 9.85 9.43
N ASN A 67 -5.29 9.09 9.88
CA ASN A 67 -4.97 8.97 11.30
C ASN A 67 -3.77 9.82 11.71
N LYS A 68 -3.27 10.67 10.81
CA LYS A 68 -2.15 11.61 11.05
C LYS A 68 -0.91 10.92 11.61
N LEU A 69 -0.60 9.74 11.10
CA LEU A 69 0.59 8.99 11.50
C LEU A 69 1.76 9.43 10.63
N THR A 70 2.90 9.67 11.24
CA THR A 70 4.09 10.19 10.56
C THR A 70 5.30 9.26 10.68
N GLU A 71 5.17 8.16 11.40
CA GLU A 71 6.26 7.23 11.65
C GLU A 71 6.08 5.92 10.92
N ASN A 72 7.20 5.32 10.49
CA ASN A 72 7.21 3.96 9.99
C ASN A 72 7.05 3.02 11.18
N ARG A 73 6.08 2.12 11.11
CA ARG A 73 5.73 1.22 12.21
C ARG A 73 5.15 -0.09 11.68
N TRP A 74 5.15 -1.09 12.53
CA TRP A 74 4.48 -2.34 12.21
C TRP A 74 2.96 -2.17 12.21
N HIS A 75 2.33 -2.74 11.19
CA HIS A 75 0.88 -2.66 11.03
C HIS A 75 0.23 -3.86 11.74
N ASN A 76 -0.87 -3.63 12.43
CA ASN A 76 -1.65 -4.72 13.00
C ASN A 76 -2.64 -5.27 11.97
N LEU A 77 -3.29 -6.38 12.31
CA LEU A 77 -4.24 -7.03 11.39
C LEU A 77 -5.39 -6.11 11.00
N PHE A 78 -5.84 -5.26 11.91
CA PHE A 78 -6.91 -4.31 11.63
C PHE A 78 -6.50 -3.31 10.55
N GLU A 79 -5.32 -2.73 10.66
CA GLU A 79 -4.81 -1.80 9.64
C GLU A 79 -4.59 -2.50 8.31
N GLU A 80 -4.06 -3.73 8.31
CA GLU A 80 -3.90 -4.49 7.08
C GLU A 80 -5.24 -4.71 6.37
N SER A 81 -6.28 -5.08 7.11
CA SER A 81 -7.63 -5.25 6.55
C SER A 81 -8.16 -3.96 5.95
N LEU A 82 -8.01 -2.85 6.66
CA LEU A 82 -8.45 -1.54 6.18
C LEU A 82 -7.65 -1.06 4.97
N ALA A 83 -6.35 -1.33 4.94
CA ALA A 83 -5.51 -0.94 3.80
C ALA A 83 -6.01 -1.59 2.50
N TRP A 84 -6.34 -2.88 2.53
CA TRP A 84 -6.91 -3.56 1.38
C TRP A 84 -8.22 -2.93 0.91
N TYR A 85 -9.10 -2.60 1.86
CA TYR A 85 -10.39 -1.96 1.56
C TYR A 85 -10.22 -0.55 1.02
N LEU A 86 -9.43 0.28 1.69
CA LEU A 86 -9.25 1.69 1.32
C LEU A 86 -8.59 1.84 -0.04
N GLY A 87 -7.59 1.01 -0.33
CA GLY A 87 -6.93 1.01 -1.63
C GLY A 87 -7.87 0.61 -2.76
N TYR A 88 -8.69 -0.43 -2.54
CA TYR A 88 -9.67 -0.87 -3.52
C TYR A 88 -10.71 0.22 -3.80
N ASP A 89 -11.21 0.86 -2.75
CA ASP A 89 -12.19 1.96 -2.87
C ASP A 89 -11.61 3.14 -3.67
N TYR A 90 -10.36 3.49 -3.41
CA TYR A 90 -9.66 4.51 -4.17
C TYR A 90 -9.53 4.14 -5.65
N ALA A 91 -9.16 2.90 -5.93
CA ALA A 91 -9.03 2.44 -7.32
C ALA A 91 -10.35 2.51 -8.06
N LEU A 92 -11.45 2.04 -7.45
CA LEU A 92 -12.78 2.12 -8.05
C LEU A 92 -13.20 3.57 -8.30
N ALA A 93 -12.96 4.46 -7.34
CA ALA A 93 -13.31 5.87 -7.46
C ALA A 93 -12.57 6.56 -8.62
N ASN A 94 -11.43 6.04 -9.00
CA ASN A 94 -10.62 6.56 -10.09
C ASN A 94 -10.74 5.76 -11.39
N GLY A 95 -11.76 4.92 -11.50
CA GLY A 95 -12.09 4.22 -12.74
C GLY A 95 -11.20 3.01 -13.06
N VAL A 96 -10.46 2.52 -12.08
CA VAL A 96 -9.62 1.32 -12.27
C VAL A 96 -10.46 0.08 -12.04
N GLU A 97 -10.56 -0.77 -13.05
CA GLU A 97 -11.30 -2.02 -12.96
C GLU A 97 -10.41 -3.12 -12.39
N ILE A 98 -10.85 -3.70 -11.29
CA ILE A 98 -10.17 -4.84 -10.67
C ILE A 98 -11.21 -5.93 -10.45
N ASN A 99 -10.94 -7.15 -10.89
CA ASN A 99 -11.83 -8.27 -10.66
C ASN A 99 -11.99 -8.50 -9.16
N LEU A 100 -13.20 -8.30 -8.65
CA LEU A 100 -13.46 -8.37 -7.20
C LEU A 100 -13.13 -9.74 -6.62
N LYS A 101 -13.48 -10.81 -7.32
CA LYS A 101 -13.22 -12.17 -6.83
C LYS A 101 -11.72 -12.44 -6.70
N GLU A 102 -10.95 -12.09 -7.72
CA GLU A 102 -9.49 -12.26 -7.69
C GLU A 102 -8.85 -11.40 -6.60
N TYR A 103 -9.33 -10.17 -6.45
CA TYR A 103 -8.86 -9.27 -5.40
C TYR A 103 -9.19 -9.83 -4.01
N ALA A 104 -10.42 -10.29 -3.81
CA ALA A 104 -10.85 -10.86 -2.53
C ALA A 104 -10.04 -12.12 -2.17
N ASP A 105 -9.74 -12.97 -3.14
CA ASP A 105 -8.91 -14.15 -2.91
C ASP A 105 -7.50 -13.75 -2.45
N ARG A 106 -6.94 -12.69 -3.03
CA ARG A 106 -5.63 -12.17 -2.62
C ARG A 106 -5.66 -11.59 -1.22
N VAL A 107 -6.68 -10.84 -0.90
CA VAL A 107 -6.86 -10.27 0.44
C VAL A 107 -6.92 -11.38 1.48
N GLN A 108 -7.72 -12.41 1.21
CA GLN A 108 -7.87 -13.53 2.14
C GLN A 108 -6.54 -14.23 2.39
N LYS A 109 -5.77 -14.50 1.35
CA LYS A 109 -4.45 -15.13 1.48
C LYS A 109 -3.47 -14.26 2.26
N ALA A 110 -3.44 -12.96 1.97
CA ALA A 110 -2.55 -12.02 2.65
C ALA A 110 -2.88 -11.90 4.13
N LEU A 111 -4.16 -11.79 4.47
CA LEU A 111 -4.59 -11.67 5.87
C LEU A 111 -4.35 -12.97 6.64
N GLN A 112 -4.50 -14.12 5.99
CA GLN A 112 -4.20 -15.40 6.61
C GLN A 112 -2.72 -15.51 6.97
N LEU A 113 -1.83 -15.18 6.04
CA LEU A 113 -0.40 -15.19 6.29
C LEU A 113 -0.02 -14.22 7.41
N TYR A 114 -0.61 -13.05 7.41
CA TYR A 114 -0.36 -12.05 8.45
C TYR A 114 -0.79 -12.55 9.83
N SER A 115 -1.97 -13.16 9.91
CA SER A 115 -2.49 -13.74 11.15
C SER A 115 -1.60 -14.88 11.66
N GLU A 116 -1.10 -15.73 10.77
CA GLU A 116 -0.18 -16.82 11.12
C GLU A 116 1.13 -16.30 11.69
N ARG A 117 1.69 -15.23 11.10
CA ARG A 117 2.90 -14.59 11.60
C ARG A 117 2.68 -14.03 13.02
N GLY A 118 1.51 -13.47 13.29
CA GLY A 118 1.15 -12.98 14.60
C GLY A 118 1.04 -14.07 15.67
N LYS A 119 0.74 -15.31 15.26
CA LYS A 119 0.64 -16.44 16.17
C LYS A 119 2.00 -17.01 16.59
N ILE A 120 3.03 -16.76 15.82
CA ILE A 120 4.37 -17.28 16.06
C ILE A 120 5.13 -16.43 17.10
N VAL A 121 4.66 -15.23 17.31
CA VAL A 121 5.23 -14.28 18.26
C VAL A 121 4.50 -14.42 19.61
#